data_b51979eacbb4ed39726369071a1cce3f
#
_entry.id   b51979eacbb4ed39726369071a1cce3f
#
_cell.length_a   1.000
_cell.length_b   1.000
_cell.length_c   1.000
_cell.angle_alpha   90.00
_cell.angle_beta   90.00
_cell.angle_gamma   90.00
#
_symmetry.space_group_name_H-M   'P 1'
#
loop_
_entity.id
_entity.type
_entity.pdbx_description
1 polymer ?
#
loop_
_entity_poly.entity_id
_entity_poly.type
_entity_poly.pdbx_seq_one_letter_code
_entity_poly.pdbx_strand_id
1 'polypeptide(L)'
;MSITSKVRQSVVLAADGQVQALVAGSAANITKANIMTIYAQASAADAEIKLYNEIGDAKTASALIFHGKFGTAANEIMEFNLPGAGIYANTGIYADVTNCDFFYIVGTF
;
A
#
# COMPACT_ATOMS: atom_id res chain seq x y z
N MET A 1 -14.64 -15.67 -17.30
CA MET A 1 -14.57 -14.21 -17.50
C MET A 1 -13.17 -13.74 -17.11
N SER A 2 -12.55 -12.97 -17.92
CA SER A 2 -11.27 -12.38 -17.55
C SER A 2 -11.51 -11.12 -16.73
N ILE A 3 -10.75 -10.97 -15.65
CA ILE A 3 -10.76 -9.74 -14.88
C ILE A 3 -9.67 -8.84 -15.47
N THR A 4 -10.09 -7.72 -16.03
CA THR A 4 -9.16 -6.75 -16.57
C THR A 4 -8.68 -5.84 -15.46
N SER A 5 -7.37 -5.81 -15.24
CA SER A 5 -6.75 -4.87 -14.32
C SER A 5 -6.95 -3.45 -14.79
N LYS A 6 -7.22 -2.55 -13.86
CA LYS A 6 -7.41 -1.12 -14.12
C LYS A 6 -6.55 -0.32 -13.17
N VAL A 7 -6.25 0.92 -13.55
CA VAL A 7 -5.68 1.88 -12.62
C VAL A 7 -6.78 2.29 -11.64
N ARG A 8 -6.54 2.06 -10.35
CA ARG A 8 -7.49 2.39 -9.29
C ARG A 8 -6.81 2.58 -7.94
N GLN A 9 -7.57 3.13 -7.01
CA GLN A 9 -7.13 3.33 -5.64
C GLN A 9 -7.56 2.15 -4.78
N SER A 10 -6.68 1.73 -3.87
CA SER A 10 -7.03 0.75 -2.83
C SER A 10 -7.95 1.36 -1.77
N VAL A 11 -8.51 0.49 -0.93
CA VAL A 11 -9.20 0.92 0.29
C VAL A 11 -8.21 1.65 1.19
N VAL A 12 -8.64 2.76 1.78
CA VAL A 12 -7.80 3.56 2.69
C VAL A 12 -7.61 2.81 4.00
N LEU A 13 -6.37 2.73 4.47
CA LEU A 13 -6.02 2.13 5.77
C LEU A 13 -5.46 3.20 6.70
N ALA A 14 -5.78 3.08 7.99
CA ALA A 14 -5.26 3.95 9.05
C ALA A 14 -4.29 3.22 9.99
N ALA A 15 -4.08 1.93 9.79
CA ALA A 15 -3.24 1.07 10.61
C ALA A 15 -2.68 -0.07 9.77
N ASP A 16 -1.87 -0.92 10.38
CA ASP A 16 -1.37 -2.14 9.74
C ASP A 16 -2.53 -2.97 9.20
N GLY A 17 -2.34 -3.55 8.05
CA GLY A 17 -3.35 -4.43 7.48
C GLY A 17 -3.07 -4.86 6.07
N GLN A 18 -3.92 -5.78 5.61
CA GLN A 18 -3.91 -6.23 4.24
C GLN A 18 -4.49 -5.15 3.34
N VAL A 19 -3.78 -4.78 2.30
CA VAL A 19 -4.28 -3.79 1.33
C VAL A 19 -5.34 -4.46 0.47
N GLN A 20 -6.49 -3.81 0.36
CA GLN A 20 -7.69 -4.36 -0.28
C GLN A 20 -8.21 -3.44 -1.37
N ALA A 21 -8.97 -4.02 -2.28
CA ALA A 21 -9.72 -3.30 -3.30
C ALA A 21 -11.21 -3.60 -3.12
N LEU A 22 -12.06 -2.69 -3.59
CA LEU A 22 -13.50 -2.94 -3.64
C LEU A 22 -13.83 -3.77 -4.88
N VAL A 23 -14.46 -4.92 -4.66
CA VAL A 23 -14.97 -5.79 -5.71
C VAL A 23 -16.47 -5.94 -5.50
N ALA A 24 -17.27 -5.40 -6.42
CA ALA A 24 -18.73 -5.39 -6.31
C ALA A 24 -19.23 -4.84 -4.96
N GLY A 25 -18.58 -3.79 -4.46
CA GLY A 25 -18.94 -3.13 -3.20
C GLY A 25 -18.38 -3.77 -1.94
N SER A 26 -17.67 -4.88 -2.05
CA SER A 26 -17.05 -5.56 -0.90
C SER A 26 -15.53 -5.47 -0.98
N ALA A 27 -14.88 -5.27 0.17
CA ALA A 27 -13.43 -5.25 0.23
C ALA A 27 -12.87 -6.66 0.10
N ALA A 28 -11.84 -6.81 -0.75
CA ALA A 28 -11.15 -8.07 -0.95
C ALA A 28 -9.64 -7.82 -1.05
N ASN A 29 -8.84 -8.78 -0.57
CA ASN A 29 -7.39 -8.67 -0.64
C ASN A 29 -6.93 -8.58 -2.09
N ILE A 30 -6.04 -7.62 -2.35
CA ILE A 30 -5.35 -7.53 -3.62
C ILE A 30 -4.32 -8.67 -3.65
N THR A 31 -4.37 -9.49 -4.69
CA THR A 31 -3.44 -10.62 -4.85
C THR A 31 -2.41 -10.40 -5.95
N LYS A 32 -2.70 -9.50 -6.88
CA LYS A 32 -1.77 -9.10 -7.93
C LYS A 32 -1.93 -7.63 -8.19
N ALA A 33 -0.83 -6.91 -8.26
CA ALA A 33 -0.85 -5.49 -8.56
C ALA A 33 0.49 -5.00 -9.08
N ASN A 34 0.44 -3.96 -9.91
CA ASN A 34 1.58 -3.07 -10.11
C ASN A 34 1.29 -1.80 -9.31
N ILE A 35 2.05 -1.57 -8.25
CA ILE A 35 1.90 -0.41 -7.38
C ILE A 35 2.62 0.76 -8.05
N MET A 36 1.87 1.81 -8.37
CA MET A 36 2.41 2.97 -9.09
C MET A 36 2.66 4.14 -8.17
N THR A 37 1.79 4.36 -7.19
CA THR A 37 1.88 5.47 -6.26
C THR A 37 1.44 5.01 -4.88
N ILE A 38 2.14 5.49 -3.85
CA ILE A 38 1.76 5.30 -2.45
C ILE A 38 1.51 6.69 -1.89
N TYR A 39 0.33 6.89 -1.33
CA TYR A 39 -0.09 8.19 -0.79
C TYR A 39 -0.42 8.04 0.69
N ALA A 40 0.14 8.93 1.51
CA ALA A 40 -0.01 8.83 2.96
C ALA A 40 0.04 10.19 3.63
N GLN A 41 -0.56 10.26 4.82
CA GLN A 41 -0.46 11.43 5.70
C GLN A 41 0.12 11.00 7.03
N ALA A 42 1.13 11.72 7.49
CA ALA A 42 1.76 11.47 8.79
C ALA A 42 0.86 11.95 9.93
N SER A 43 0.81 11.16 11.02
CA SER A 43 0.17 11.58 12.28
C SER A 43 1.18 12.19 13.25
N ALA A 44 2.48 11.94 13.03
CA ALA A 44 3.58 12.42 13.86
C ALA A 44 4.86 12.37 13.05
N ALA A 45 5.96 12.89 13.60
CA ALA A 45 7.28 12.77 13.01
C ALA A 45 7.69 11.29 12.86
N ASP A 46 8.61 11.02 11.94
CA ASP A 46 9.13 9.68 11.67
C ASP A 46 8.07 8.69 11.20
N ALA A 47 7.15 9.14 10.37
CA ALA A 47 6.19 8.26 9.72
C ALA A 47 6.91 7.29 8.78
N GLU A 48 6.43 6.05 8.74
CA GLU A 48 7.08 4.99 7.98
C GLU A 48 6.02 4.05 7.38
N ILE A 49 6.26 3.61 6.16
CA ILE A 49 5.43 2.61 5.48
C ILE A 49 6.35 1.51 4.97
N LYS A 50 6.01 0.26 5.31
CA LYS A 50 6.61 -0.93 4.72
C LYS A 50 5.51 -1.73 4.06
N LEU A 51 5.75 -2.18 2.83
CA LEU A 51 4.83 -3.06 2.12
C LEU A 51 5.51 -4.40 1.87
N TYR A 52 4.77 -5.47 2.14
CA TYR A 52 5.23 -6.85 1.98
C TYR A 52 4.36 -7.56 0.95
N ASN A 53 5.01 -8.27 0.03
CA ASN A 53 4.32 -9.11 -0.95
C ASN A 53 3.91 -10.43 -0.29
N GLU A 54 2.88 -10.37 0.56
CA GLU A 54 2.37 -11.54 1.28
C GLU A 54 0.94 -11.32 1.77
N ILE A 55 0.28 -12.40 2.12
CA ILE A 55 -0.99 -12.40 2.84
C ILE A 55 -0.69 -12.71 4.30
N GLY A 56 -1.23 -11.89 5.20
CA GLY A 56 -1.01 -12.03 6.63
C GLY A 56 0.11 -11.12 7.15
N ASP A 57 0.32 -11.15 8.45
CA ASP A 57 1.14 -10.20 9.19
C ASP A 57 2.52 -10.75 9.60
N ALA A 58 3.01 -11.78 8.94
CA ALA A 58 4.31 -12.38 9.25
C ALA A 58 5.47 -11.39 9.06
N LYS A 59 5.30 -10.41 8.16
CA LYS A 59 6.32 -9.38 7.87
C LYS A 59 7.66 -10.02 7.52
N THR A 60 7.60 -11.01 6.63
CA THR A 60 8.77 -11.76 6.19
C THR A 60 9.75 -10.84 5.47
N ALA A 61 10.99 -10.79 5.95
CA ALA A 61 11.99 -9.86 5.41
C ALA A 61 12.20 -10.02 3.91
N SER A 62 12.16 -11.25 3.38
CA SER A 62 12.31 -11.52 1.95
C SER A 62 11.10 -11.12 1.12
N ALA A 63 9.97 -10.82 1.74
CA ALA A 63 8.77 -10.36 1.06
C ALA A 63 8.66 -8.83 1.01
N LEU A 64 9.56 -8.10 1.65
CA LEU A 64 9.55 -6.64 1.65
C LEU A 64 9.77 -6.11 0.24
N ILE A 65 8.82 -5.32 -0.26
CA ILE A 65 8.87 -4.73 -1.60
C ILE A 65 8.94 -3.22 -1.61
N PHE A 66 8.61 -2.58 -0.50
CA PHE A 66 8.72 -1.12 -0.37
C PHE A 66 8.97 -0.73 1.07
N HIS A 67 9.85 0.25 1.27
CA HIS A 67 10.10 0.83 2.57
C HIS A 67 10.35 2.33 2.38
N GLY A 68 9.48 3.15 2.91
CA GLY A 68 9.59 4.60 2.85
C GLY A 68 9.41 5.25 4.20
N LYS A 69 10.24 6.26 4.46
CA LYS A 69 10.14 7.12 5.64
C LYS A 69 9.80 8.53 5.18
N PHE A 70 8.96 9.20 5.95
CA PHE A 70 8.56 10.57 5.64
C PHE A 70 8.00 11.24 6.89
N GLY A 71 7.75 12.54 6.75
CA GLY A 71 7.12 13.29 7.82
C GLY A 71 8.09 13.74 8.88
N THR A 72 8.31 15.06 8.98
CA THR A 72 9.02 15.69 10.08
C THR A 72 8.06 16.21 11.13
N ALA A 73 6.76 16.24 10.81
CA ALA A 73 5.69 16.70 11.69
C ALA A 73 4.37 16.02 11.34
N ALA A 74 3.38 16.15 12.24
CA ALA A 74 2.02 15.70 11.99
C ALA A 74 1.42 16.41 10.77
N ASN A 75 0.50 15.72 10.08
CA ASN A 75 -0.25 16.20 8.93
C ASN A 75 0.56 16.39 7.64
N GLU A 76 1.84 16.04 7.62
CA GLU A 76 2.59 16.04 6.38
C GLU A 76 2.06 14.96 5.43
N ILE A 77 1.96 15.32 4.16
CA ILE A 77 1.48 14.42 3.11
C ILE A 77 2.67 13.97 2.28
N MET A 78 2.70 12.70 1.96
CA MET A 78 3.70 12.10 1.10
C MET A 78 3.04 11.39 -0.07
N GLU A 79 3.61 11.61 -1.25
CA GLU A 79 3.25 10.91 -2.47
C GLU A 79 4.52 10.27 -3.02
N PHE A 80 4.60 8.94 -2.91
CA PHE A 80 5.71 8.19 -3.51
C PHE A 80 5.30 7.74 -4.90
N ASN A 81 5.85 8.39 -5.92
CA ASN A 81 5.64 8.00 -7.31
C ASN A 81 6.75 7.04 -7.73
N LEU A 82 6.37 5.82 -8.06
CA LEU A 82 7.32 4.76 -8.38
C LEU A 82 7.62 4.76 -9.89
N PRO A 83 8.89 4.61 -10.28
CA PRO A 83 9.27 4.72 -11.69
C PRO A 83 8.82 3.51 -12.51
N GLY A 84 8.70 3.71 -13.82
CA GLY A 84 8.39 2.65 -14.78
C GLY A 84 7.01 2.04 -14.54
N ALA A 85 6.94 0.72 -14.54
CA ALA A 85 5.71 -0.02 -14.28
C ALA A 85 5.37 -0.11 -12.78
N GLY A 86 6.16 0.53 -11.90
CA GLY A 86 5.97 0.48 -10.46
C GLY A 86 6.56 -0.78 -9.85
N ILE A 87 6.00 -1.18 -8.69
CA ILE A 87 6.42 -2.37 -7.97
C ILE A 87 5.36 -3.46 -8.15
N TYR A 88 5.80 -4.64 -8.58
CA TYR A 88 4.90 -5.77 -8.78
C TYR A 88 4.74 -6.59 -7.50
N ALA A 89 3.49 -6.87 -7.12
CA ALA A 89 3.14 -7.81 -6.07
C ALA A 89 2.30 -8.93 -6.67
N ASN A 90 2.63 -10.18 -6.38
CA ASN A 90 1.96 -11.35 -6.96
C ASN A 90 1.32 -12.28 -5.94
N THR A 91 1.42 -11.98 -4.66
CA THR A 91 0.83 -12.79 -3.59
C THR A 91 -0.19 -11.98 -2.79
N GLY A 92 0.16 -10.76 -2.46
CA GLY A 92 -0.68 -9.85 -1.69
C GLY A 92 0.10 -8.59 -1.38
N ILE A 93 -0.51 -7.69 -0.63
CA ILE A 93 0.17 -6.50 -0.14
C ILE A 93 -0.24 -6.31 1.32
N TYR A 94 0.67 -6.62 2.23
CA TYR A 94 0.50 -6.33 3.65
C TYR A 94 1.24 -5.06 4.01
N ALA A 95 0.57 -4.14 4.67
CA ALA A 95 1.15 -2.87 5.08
C ALA A 95 1.48 -2.85 6.56
N ASP A 96 2.70 -2.46 6.87
CA ASP A 96 3.18 -2.17 8.22
C ASP A 96 3.45 -0.66 8.27
N VAL A 97 2.61 0.08 8.97
CA VAL A 97 2.64 1.54 9.01
C VAL A 97 2.91 2.05 10.41
N THR A 98 3.70 3.12 10.50
CA THR A 98 4.05 3.79 11.75
C THR A 98 3.76 5.28 11.60
N ASN A 99 3.05 5.84 12.59
CA ASN A 99 2.75 7.28 12.63
C ASN A 99 2.09 7.81 11.36
N CYS A 100 1.11 7.06 10.82
CA CYS A 100 0.30 7.48 9.68
C CYS A 100 -1.16 7.63 10.08
N ASP A 101 -1.78 8.75 9.69
CA ASP A 101 -3.23 8.93 9.82
C ASP A 101 -3.98 8.04 8.84
N PHE A 102 -3.47 7.94 7.62
CA PHE A 102 -4.03 7.08 6.59
C PHE A 102 -3.00 6.85 5.49
N PHE A 103 -3.20 5.81 4.71
CA PHE A 103 -2.51 5.62 3.45
C PHE A 103 -3.37 4.80 2.49
N TYR A 104 -3.03 4.89 1.21
CA TYR A 104 -3.58 4.03 0.18
C TYR A 104 -2.56 3.91 -0.97
N ILE A 105 -2.77 2.94 -1.81
CA ILE A 105 -1.99 2.80 -3.03
C ILE A 105 -2.86 3.11 -4.25
N VAL A 106 -2.21 3.54 -5.31
CA VAL A 106 -2.79 3.62 -6.65
C VAL A 106 -1.96 2.72 -7.55
N GLY A 107 -2.61 1.91 -8.34
CA GLY A 107 -1.93 0.98 -9.20
C GLY A 107 -2.89 0.26 -10.12
N THR A 108 -2.38 -0.76 -10.81
CA THR A 108 -3.20 -1.63 -11.65
C THR A 108 -3.46 -2.94 -10.91
N PHE A 109 -4.72 -3.22 -10.68
CA PHE A 109 -5.15 -4.44 -10.01
C PHE A 109 -6.62 -4.74 -10.26
#